data_9a57a72ffec3e810d6c992fb5f51fe47
#
_entry.id   9a57a72ffec3e810d6c992fb5f51fe47
#
_cell.length_a   1.000
_cell.length_b   1.000
_cell.length_c   1.000
_cell.angle_alpha   90.00
_cell.angle_beta   90.00
_cell.angle_gamma   90.00
#
_symmetry.space_group_name_H-M   'P 1'
#
loop_
_entity.id
_entity.type
_entity.pdbx_description
1 polymer ?
#
loop_
_entity_poly.entity_id
_entity_poly.type
_entity_poly.pdbx_seq_one_letter_code
_entity_poly.pdbx_strand_id
1 'polypeptide(L)'
;VVLLCAVVAAVILIARRIHKAKLARLVKQAPYFRDAPNGGNLNVTHRLGVCSKQCEESSILGAYLLRLISDGCLEPVQQGLAAKAKDTSLRLVRPPAGSAGYEDALYTILEAAAGADGILQPRELALFCQRNYVPLSRFLTSCKKDAMQVLVQEGCLKGVGCDSIRSLTAQGKQALNEVLGLKHFLLDFSLIRERALQETLIWQDYMVYALLLGIADKVAPQLRRLYPDLQPEIDQYARQATWAGYYNHVMYNAYERERQRREEARSGGSGGSASFGGGGGFSGGGGGGTR
;
A
#
# COMPACT_ATOMS: atom_id res chain seq x y z
N VAL A 1 -15.18 -13.91 33.89
CA VAL A 1 -14.59 -13.95 32.54
C VAL A 1 -15.18 -12.83 31.69
N VAL A 2 -16.51 -12.71 31.53
CA VAL A 2 -17.16 -11.70 30.67
C VAL A 2 -16.80 -10.26 31.07
N LEU A 3 -16.84 -9.95 32.37
CA LEU A 3 -16.48 -8.61 32.89
C LEU A 3 -15.01 -8.27 32.59
N LEU A 4 -14.09 -9.20 32.74
CA LEU A 4 -12.67 -9.02 32.45
C LEU A 4 -12.46 -8.77 30.97
N CYS A 5 -13.11 -9.53 30.08
CA CYS A 5 -13.04 -9.31 28.62
C CYS A 5 -13.58 -7.91 28.22
N ALA A 6 -14.67 -7.46 28.84
CA ALA A 6 -15.23 -6.13 28.61
C ALA A 6 -14.27 -5.00 29.03
N VAL A 7 -13.61 -5.13 30.19
CA VAL A 7 -12.61 -4.18 30.69
C VAL A 7 -11.40 -4.13 29.73
N VAL A 8 -10.88 -5.28 29.34
CA VAL A 8 -9.75 -5.34 28.37
C VAL A 8 -10.13 -4.70 27.05
N ALA A 9 -11.32 -4.99 26.50
CA ALA A 9 -11.81 -4.38 25.27
C ALA A 9 -11.93 -2.85 25.41
N ALA A 10 -12.46 -2.35 26.54
CA ALA A 10 -12.57 -0.92 26.80
C ALA A 10 -11.20 -0.25 26.87
N VAL A 11 -10.22 -0.84 27.56
CA VAL A 11 -8.85 -0.33 27.64
C VAL A 11 -8.21 -0.26 26.25
N ILE A 12 -8.38 -1.30 25.43
CA ILE A 12 -7.87 -1.32 24.05
C ILE A 12 -8.50 -0.21 23.20
N LEU A 13 -9.82 0.00 23.32
CA LEU A 13 -10.53 1.06 22.59
C LEU A 13 -10.06 2.46 23.01
N ILE A 14 -9.89 2.69 24.31
CA ILE A 14 -9.38 3.96 24.83
C ILE A 14 -7.94 4.21 24.34
N ALA A 15 -7.08 3.20 24.43
CA ALA A 15 -5.71 3.29 23.96
C ALA A 15 -5.64 3.60 22.44
N ARG A 16 -6.49 2.96 21.64
CA ARG A 16 -6.62 3.25 20.19
C ARG A 16 -7.09 4.68 19.93
N ARG A 17 -8.07 5.20 20.70
CA ARG A 17 -8.55 6.59 20.56
C ARG A 17 -7.45 7.60 20.93
N ILE A 18 -6.74 7.39 22.02
CA ILE A 18 -5.63 8.25 22.45
C ILE A 18 -4.53 8.25 21.39
N HIS A 19 -4.17 7.06 20.88
CA HIS A 19 -3.16 6.93 19.84
C HIS A 19 -3.57 7.66 18.55
N LYS A 20 -4.81 7.47 18.08
CA LYS A 20 -5.35 8.17 16.91
C LYS A 20 -5.37 9.69 17.09
N ALA A 21 -5.75 10.17 18.28
CA ALA A 21 -5.72 11.60 18.60
C ALA A 21 -4.29 12.17 18.58
N LYS A 22 -3.32 11.42 19.10
CA LYS A 22 -1.89 11.81 19.06
C LYS A 22 -1.38 11.92 17.63
N LEU A 23 -1.71 10.96 16.76
CA LEU A 23 -1.32 10.99 15.35
C LEU A 23 -1.96 12.18 14.62
N ALA A 24 -3.24 12.46 14.88
CA ALA A 24 -3.92 13.62 14.31
C ALA A 24 -3.30 14.96 14.77
N ARG A 25 -2.84 15.05 16.02
CA ARG A 25 -2.11 16.24 16.51
C ARG A 25 -0.80 16.46 15.77
N LEU A 26 -0.04 15.41 15.48
CA LEU A 26 1.20 15.52 14.71
C LEU A 26 0.95 16.18 13.34
N VAL A 27 -0.11 15.77 12.65
CA VAL A 27 -0.49 16.37 11.37
C VAL A 27 -0.87 17.84 11.53
N LYS A 28 -1.73 18.17 12.48
CA LYS A 28 -2.18 19.55 12.73
C LYS A 28 -1.08 20.51 13.18
N GLN A 29 -0.01 19.99 13.79
CA GLN A 29 1.14 20.78 14.24
C GLN A 29 2.20 20.97 13.15
N ALA A 30 2.15 20.15 12.08
CA ALA A 30 3.08 20.30 10.98
C ALA A 30 2.76 21.60 10.19
N PRO A 31 3.79 22.37 9.79
CA PRO A 31 3.59 23.49 8.89
C PRO A 31 3.01 23.02 7.56
N TYR A 32 2.18 23.82 6.91
CA TYR A 32 1.66 23.46 5.60
C TYR A 32 2.78 23.30 4.58
N PHE A 33 2.67 22.23 3.81
CA PHE A 33 3.55 21.93 2.69
C PHE A 33 2.68 21.67 1.45
N ARG A 34 2.97 22.34 0.34
CA ARG A 34 2.10 22.33 -0.86
C ARG A 34 2.70 21.56 -2.02
N ASP A 35 4.00 21.38 -2.00
CA ASP A 35 4.73 20.69 -3.06
C ASP A 35 4.71 19.17 -2.84
N ALA A 36 5.20 18.43 -3.83
CA ALA A 36 5.41 17.00 -3.71
C ALA A 36 6.49 16.70 -2.65
N PRO A 37 6.17 15.98 -1.55
CA PRO A 37 7.12 15.76 -0.47
C PRO A 37 8.35 14.99 -0.94
N ASN A 38 9.48 15.27 -0.31
CA ASN A 38 10.74 14.57 -0.56
C ASN A 38 11.14 14.59 -2.05
N GLY A 39 11.00 15.74 -2.71
CA GLY A 39 11.29 15.88 -4.13
C GLY A 39 10.43 15.02 -5.06
N GLY A 40 9.23 14.65 -4.64
CA GLY A 40 8.31 13.80 -5.42
C GLY A 40 8.58 12.30 -5.30
N ASN A 41 9.53 11.87 -4.46
CA ASN A 41 9.83 10.46 -4.26
C ASN A 41 8.72 9.77 -3.44
N LEU A 42 7.84 9.01 -4.14
CA LEU A 42 6.73 8.30 -3.52
C LEU A 42 7.20 7.24 -2.51
N ASN A 43 8.31 6.54 -2.78
CA ASN A 43 8.81 5.49 -1.89
C ASN A 43 9.26 6.07 -0.55
N VAL A 44 10.00 7.20 -0.57
CA VAL A 44 10.44 7.92 0.62
C VAL A 44 9.26 8.47 1.39
N THR A 45 8.33 9.14 0.70
CA THR A 45 7.10 9.68 1.28
C THR A 45 6.27 8.58 1.94
N HIS A 46 6.11 7.44 1.27
CA HIS A 46 5.43 6.26 1.81
C HIS A 46 6.14 5.74 3.07
N ARG A 47 7.46 5.54 3.02
CA ARG A 47 8.21 5.00 4.15
C ARG A 47 8.13 5.88 5.40
N LEU A 48 8.24 7.21 5.23
CA LEU A 48 8.05 8.17 6.32
C LEU A 48 6.59 8.17 6.83
N GLY A 49 5.63 8.04 5.93
CA GLY A 49 4.22 7.89 6.27
C GLY A 49 3.93 6.63 7.10
N VAL A 50 4.49 5.49 6.74
CA VAL A 50 4.39 4.23 7.52
C VAL A 50 5.09 4.37 8.87
N CYS A 51 6.30 4.92 8.90
CA CYS A 51 7.09 5.19 10.12
C CYS A 51 6.30 6.04 11.12
N SER A 52 5.56 7.03 10.63
CA SER A 52 4.70 7.92 11.44
C SER A 52 3.27 7.41 11.61
N LYS A 53 2.93 6.24 11.07
CA LYS A 53 1.59 5.64 11.09
C LYS A 53 0.52 6.52 10.42
N GLN A 54 0.91 7.25 9.39
CA GLN A 54 0.01 8.08 8.59
C GLN A 54 -0.52 7.39 7.34
N CYS A 55 0.12 6.30 6.92
CA CYS A 55 -0.35 5.41 5.86
C CYS A 55 -0.02 3.94 6.18
N GLU A 56 -0.58 3.04 5.41
CA GLU A 56 -0.39 1.60 5.53
C GLU A 56 0.71 1.12 4.59
N GLU A 57 1.30 -0.05 4.85
CA GLU A 57 2.30 -0.67 3.97
C GLU A 57 1.76 -0.94 2.56
N SER A 58 0.46 -1.21 2.42
CA SER A 58 -0.20 -1.41 1.13
C SER A 58 -0.34 -0.15 0.29
N SER A 59 -0.38 1.03 0.89
CA SER A 59 -0.77 2.29 0.23
C SER A 59 0.08 2.63 -0.99
N ILE A 60 1.34 2.17 -1.04
CA ILE A 60 2.23 2.41 -2.17
C ILE A 60 1.73 1.77 -3.48
N LEU A 61 1.11 0.60 -3.41
CA LEU A 61 0.50 -0.04 -4.59
C LEU A 61 -0.63 0.82 -5.14
N GLY A 62 -1.49 1.35 -4.26
CA GLY A 62 -2.59 2.22 -4.65
C GLY A 62 -2.11 3.51 -5.31
N ALA A 63 -1.03 4.11 -4.79
CA ALA A 63 -0.44 5.32 -5.37
C ALA A 63 0.11 5.08 -6.78
N TYR A 64 0.86 4.00 -7.01
CA TYR A 64 1.36 3.66 -8.34
C TYR A 64 0.24 3.23 -9.30
N LEU A 65 -0.77 2.50 -8.82
CA LEU A 65 -1.97 2.20 -9.63
C LEU A 65 -2.69 3.47 -10.07
N LEU A 66 -2.84 4.43 -9.17
CA LEU A 66 -3.50 5.69 -9.51
C LEU A 66 -2.68 6.48 -10.54
N ARG A 67 -1.36 6.51 -10.46
CA ARG A 67 -0.51 7.09 -11.50
C ARG A 67 -0.74 6.43 -12.85
N LEU A 68 -0.68 5.09 -12.91
CA LEU A 68 -0.93 4.35 -14.16
C LEU A 68 -2.32 4.64 -14.77
N ILE A 69 -3.35 4.79 -13.94
CA ILE A 69 -4.70 5.16 -14.40
C ILE A 69 -4.72 6.61 -14.88
N SER A 70 -4.14 7.52 -14.13
CA SER A 70 -4.14 8.95 -14.45
C SER A 70 -3.31 9.26 -15.71
N ASP A 71 -2.23 8.51 -15.95
CA ASP A 71 -1.37 8.65 -17.14
C ASP A 71 -1.96 7.93 -18.38
N GLY A 72 -3.15 7.33 -18.26
CA GLY A 72 -3.81 6.61 -19.34
C GLY A 72 -3.11 5.32 -19.75
N CYS A 73 -2.32 4.71 -18.84
CA CYS A 73 -1.76 3.38 -19.04
C CYS A 73 -2.79 2.29 -18.77
N LEU A 74 -3.72 2.57 -17.87
CA LEU A 74 -4.84 1.72 -17.49
C LEU A 74 -6.14 2.51 -17.62
N GLU A 75 -7.16 1.90 -18.23
CA GLU A 75 -8.49 2.48 -18.36
C GLU A 75 -9.55 1.59 -17.74
N PRO A 76 -10.53 2.16 -17.00
CA PRO A 76 -11.64 1.39 -16.48
C PRO A 76 -12.57 0.96 -17.61
N VAL A 77 -12.87 -0.33 -17.69
CA VAL A 77 -13.91 -0.87 -18.56
C VAL A 77 -15.21 -0.86 -17.76
N GLN A 78 -16.04 0.16 -17.98
CA GLN A 78 -17.31 0.31 -17.28
C GLN A 78 -18.40 -0.55 -17.93
N GLN A 79 -19.07 -1.33 -17.11
CA GLN A 79 -20.37 -1.94 -17.48
C GLN A 79 -21.50 -1.07 -16.89
N GLY A 80 -21.75 0.09 -17.52
CA GLY A 80 -22.83 1.02 -17.12
C GLY A 80 -22.38 2.21 -16.27
N LEU A 81 -23.20 3.29 -16.26
CA LEU A 81 -22.94 4.59 -15.61
C LEU A 81 -22.80 4.56 -14.09
N ALA A 82 -23.21 3.47 -13.42
CA ALA A 82 -23.21 3.31 -11.96
C ALA A 82 -22.36 2.14 -11.47
N ALA A 83 -21.40 1.65 -12.27
CA ALA A 83 -20.57 0.50 -11.88
C ALA A 83 -19.77 0.79 -10.62
N LYS A 84 -19.89 -0.09 -9.62
CA LYS A 84 -19.07 -0.03 -8.41
C LYS A 84 -17.63 -0.47 -8.75
N ALA A 85 -16.64 -0.01 -8.00
CA ALA A 85 -15.25 -0.40 -8.23
C ALA A 85 -15.01 -1.91 -8.29
N LYS A 86 -15.78 -2.69 -7.54
CA LYS A 86 -15.71 -4.16 -7.52
C LYS A 86 -16.20 -4.84 -8.83
N ASP A 87 -17.02 -4.12 -9.59
CA ASP A 87 -17.64 -4.60 -10.84
C ASP A 87 -16.97 -3.95 -12.07
N THR A 88 -15.90 -3.18 -11.86
CA THR A 88 -15.14 -2.48 -12.89
C THR A 88 -13.87 -3.25 -13.19
N SER A 89 -13.66 -3.64 -14.45
CA SER A 89 -12.38 -4.17 -14.93
C SER A 89 -11.45 -3.02 -15.36
N LEU A 90 -10.14 -3.25 -15.40
CA LEU A 90 -9.17 -2.33 -15.97
C LEU A 90 -8.65 -2.91 -17.29
N ARG A 91 -8.56 -2.07 -18.32
CA ARG A 91 -7.92 -2.42 -19.58
C ARG A 91 -6.51 -1.85 -19.58
N LEU A 92 -5.55 -2.65 -20.00
CA LEU A 92 -4.20 -2.20 -20.31
C LEU A 92 -4.20 -1.53 -21.67
N VAL A 93 -3.78 -0.27 -21.74
CA VAL A 93 -3.83 0.56 -22.96
C VAL A 93 -2.45 0.68 -23.56
N ARG A 94 -1.50 1.10 -22.76
CA ARG A 94 -0.10 1.30 -23.15
C ARG A 94 0.82 1.22 -21.94
N PRO A 95 2.07 0.78 -22.11
CA PRO A 95 3.04 0.86 -21.03
C PRO A 95 3.32 2.32 -20.65
N PRO A 96 3.78 2.58 -19.41
CA PRO A 96 4.16 3.92 -18.99
C PRO A 96 5.29 4.48 -19.84
N ALA A 97 5.28 5.80 -20.05
CA ALA A 97 6.33 6.49 -20.79
C ALA A 97 7.56 6.63 -19.88
N GLY A 98 8.66 5.98 -20.24
CA GLY A 98 9.92 6.01 -19.48
C GLY A 98 10.40 4.59 -19.18
N SER A 99 11.70 4.40 -19.16
CA SER A 99 12.30 3.08 -18.96
C SER A 99 12.57 2.84 -17.46
N ALA A 100 12.18 1.65 -16.99
CA ALA A 100 12.62 1.04 -15.73
C ALA A 100 12.23 1.74 -14.42
N GLY A 101 11.06 2.39 -14.37
CA GLY A 101 10.49 2.92 -13.11
C GLY A 101 9.66 1.90 -12.33
N TYR A 102 9.15 2.33 -11.17
CA TYR A 102 8.22 1.51 -10.36
C TYR A 102 6.86 1.35 -11.05
N GLU A 103 6.45 2.34 -11.85
CA GLU A 103 5.25 2.29 -12.70
C GLU A 103 5.37 1.17 -13.73
N ASP A 104 6.52 1.06 -14.39
CA ASP A 104 6.80 0.01 -15.38
C ASP A 104 6.85 -1.38 -14.73
N ALA A 105 7.52 -1.49 -13.58
CA ALA A 105 7.58 -2.74 -12.83
C ALA A 105 6.18 -3.21 -12.36
N LEU A 106 5.31 -2.29 -11.94
CA LEU A 106 3.94 -2.62 -11.58
C LEU A 106 3.11 -2.97 -12.80
N TYR A 107 3.24 -2.21 -13.90
CA TYR A 107 2.55 -2.46 -15.16
C TYR A 107 2.85 -3.87 -15.69
N THR A 108 4.11 -4.29 -15.68
CA THR A 108 4.51 -5.65 -16.08
C THR A 108 3.83 -6.74 -15.25
N ILE A 109 3.65 -6.52 -13.94
CA ILE A 109 2.90 -7.45 -13.08
C ILE A 109 1.42 -7.52 -13.49
N LEU A 110 0.82 -6.36 -13.79
CA LEU A 110 -0.58 -6.26 -14.21
C LEU A 110 -0.79 -6.87 -15.60
N GLU A 111 0.13 -6.66 -16.52
CA GLU A 111 0.12 -7.25 -17.86
C GLU A 111 0.17 -8.78 -17.80
N ALA A 112 1.05 -9.33 -16.98
CA ALA A 112 1.11 -10.77 -16.75
C ALA A 112 -0.17 -11.34 -16.09
N ALA A 113 -0.90 -10.50 -15.33
CA ALA A 113 -2.15 -10.89 -14.69
C ALA A 113 -3.35 -10.81 -15.62
N ALA A 114 -3.38 -9.84 -16.55
CA ALA A 114 -4.48 -9.63 -17.48
C ALA A 114 -4.50 -10.66 -18.63
N GLY A 115 -3.37 -11.29 -18.94
CA GLY A 115 -3.29 -12.28 -20.00
C GLY A 115 -3.44 -11.69 -21.41
N ALA A 116 -3.96 -12.50 -22.35
CA ALA A 116 -3.97 -12.16 -23.76
C ALA A 116 -5.03 -11.13 -24.18
N ASP A 117 -6.09 -10.96 -23.42
CA ASP A 117 -7.17 -10.00 -23.72
C ASP A 117 -6.88 -8.58 -23.22
N GLY A 118 -5.84 -8.42 -22.40
CA GLY A 118 -5.42 -7.14 -21.83
C GLY A 118 -6.46 -6.55 -20.86
N ILE A 119 -7.39 -7.36 -20.36
CA ILE A 119 -8.44 -6.94 -19.43
C ILE A 119 -8.20 -7.55 -18.06
N LEU A 120 -7.98 -6.72 -17.07
CA LEU A 120 -7.71 -7.11 -15.71
C LEU A 120 -9.00 -7.13 -14.88
N GLN A 121 -9.47 -8.32 -14.57
CA GLN A 121 -10.60 -8.49 -13.67
C GLN A 121 -10.12 -8.64 -12.22
N PRO A 122 -10.85 -8.12 -11.21
CA PRO A 122 -10.42 -8.20 -9.80
C PRO A 122 -10.18 -9.63 -9.31
N ARG A 123 -10.99 -10.60 -9.76
CA ARG A 123 -10.83 -12.01 -9.39
C ARG A 123 -9.58 -12.65 -9.98
N GLU A 124 -9.31 -12.37 -11.24
CA GLU A 124 -8.11 -12.86 -11.94
C GLU A 124 -6.86 -12.32 -11.32
N LEU A 125 -6.84 -11.01 -11.03
CA LEU A 125 -5.74 -10.37 -10.33
C LEU A 125 -5.50 -10.97 -8.94
N ALA A 126 -6.54 -11.23 -8.16
CA ALA A 126 -6.40 -11.86 -6.85
C ALA A 126 -5.77 -13.27 -6.96
N LEU A 127 -6.26 -14.09 -7.91
CA LEU A 127 -5.72 -15.43 -8.16
C LEU A 127 -4.28 -15.38 -8.66
N PHE A 128 -3.98 -14.44 -9.55
CA PHE A 128 -2.62 -14.23 -10.04
C PHE A 128 -1.67 -13.87 -8.90
N CYS A 129 -2.01 -12.89 -8.05
CA CYS A 129 -1.19 -12.47 -6.91
C CYS A 129 -0.96 -13.58 -5.88
N GLN A 130 -1.94 -14.48 -5.68
CA GLN A 130 -1.76 -15.66 -4.83
C GLN A 130 -0.78 -16.67 -5.44
N ARG A 131 -0.94 -16.98 -6.73
CA ARG A 131 -0.10 -17.96 -7.42
C ARG A 131 1.30 -17.42 -7.68
N ASN A 132 1.42 -16.15 -7.99
CA ASN A 132 2.64 -15.44 -8.35
C ASN A 132 3.05 -14.46 -7.25
N TYR A 133 3.29 -14.95 -6.04
CA TYR A 133 3.69 -14.16 -4.88
C TYR A 133 4.98 -13.36 -5.10
N VAL A 134 5.96 -13.95 -5.78
CA VAL A 134 7.33 -13.43 -5.88
C VAL A 134 7.43 -12.07 -6.59
N PRO A 135 6.80 -11.82 -7.75
CA PRO A 135 6.84 -10.52 -8.42
C PRO A 135 6.35 -9.38 -7.52
N LEU A 136 5.19 -9.55 -6.87
CA LEU A 136 4.62 -8.51 -6.00
C LEU A 136 5.44 -8.31 -4.72
N SER A 137 5.95 -9.40 -4.14
CA SER A 137 6.87 -9.34 -2.99
C SER A 137 8.15 -8.59 -3.33
N ARG A 138 8.70 -8.82 -4.51
CA ARG A 138 9.90 -8.14 -5.01
C ARG A 138 9.63 -6.65 -5.23
N PHE A 139 8.51 -6.31 -5.84
CA PHE A 139 8.08 -4.92 -6.04
C PHE A 139 8.01 -4.16 -4.71
N LEU A 140 7.24 -4.67 -3.73
CA LEU A 140 7.10 -4.04 -2.41
C LEU A 140 8.43 -3.92 -1.66
N THR A 141 9.26 -4.96 -1.74
CA THR A 141 10.59 -4.97 -1.12
C THR A 141 11.52 -3.96 -1.78
N SER A 142 11.46 -3.81 -3.11
CA SER A 142 12.25 -2.82 -3.85
C SER A 142 11.85 -1.39 -3.50
N CYS A 143 10.54 -1.08 -3.43
CA CYS A 143 10.05 0.22 -2.99
C CYS A 143 10.58 0.57 -1.58
N LYS A 144 10.51 -0.39 -0.65
CA LYS A 144 11.03 -0.20 0.71
C LYS A 144 12.55 -0.01 0.74
N LYS A 145 13.28 -0.84 -0.01
CA LYS A 145 14.76 -0.80 -0.08
C LYS A 145 15.25 0.53 -0.64
N ASP A 146 14.63 0.98 -1.73
CA ASP A 146 14.94 2.26 -2.37
C ASP A 146 14.73 3.43 -1.38
N ALA A 147 13.55 3.51 -0.76
CA ALA A 147 13.28 4.51 0.26
C ALA A 147 14.29 4.51 1.41
N MET A 148 14.66 3.32 1.89
CA MET A 148 15.63 3.18 2.97
C MET A 148 17.02 3.63 2.54
N GLN A 149 17.42 3.31 1.32
CA GLN A 149 18.70 3.73 0.76
C GLN A 149 18.80 5.25 0.68
N VAL A 150 17.77 5.92 0.15
CA VAL A 150 17.71 7.39 0.07
C VAL A 150 17.75 8.00 1.47
N LEU A 151 16.92 7.53 2.41
CA LEU A 151 16.88 8.03 3.79
C LEU A 151 18.20 7.87 4.55
N VAL A 152 18.97 6.82 4.28
CA VAL A 152 20.30 6.62 4.84
C VAL A 152 21.31 7.58 4.20
N GLN A 153 21.31 7.67 2.86
CA GLN A 153 22.21 8.56 2.11
C GLN A 153 22.05 10.04 2.49
N GLU A 154 20.81 10.45 2.72
CA GLU A 154 20.47 11.80 3.17
C GLU A 154 20.65 12.02 4.68
N GLY A 155 21.18 11.05 5.42
CA GLY A 155 21.38 11.18 6.87
C GLY A 155 20.08 11.32 7.68
N CYS A 156 18.96 10.86 7.15
CA CYS A 156 17.64 10.97 7.78
C CYS A 156 17.42 9.97 8.92
N LEU A 157 18.25 8.92 9.02
CA LEU A 157 18.10 7.85 9.99
C LEU A 157 19.24 7.82 11.01
N LYS A 158 18.93 7.48 12.26
CA LYS A 158 19.91 7.26 13.34
C LYS A 158 20.59 5.89 13.25
N GLY A 159 20.03 4.96 12.47
CA GLY A 159 20.48 3.59 12.30
C GLY A 159 19.92 3.00 11.03
N VAL A 160 19.90 1.68 10.91
CA VAL A 160 19.51 0.96 9.68
C VAL A 160 18.01 0.80 9.46
N GLY A 161 17.16 1.18 10.43
CA GLY A 161 15.72 0.98 10.40
C GLY A 161 14.89 2.25 10.46
N CYS A 162 13.74 2.27 9.82
CA CYS A 162 12.73 3.33 9.89
C CYS A 162 11.39 2.76 10.40
N ASP A 163 11.38 2.32 11.67
CA ASP A 163 10.21 1.63 12.26
C ASP A 163 9.35 2.58 13.10
N SER A 164 9.86 3.73 13.46
CA SER A 164 9.14 4.75 14.22
C SER A 164 9.79 6.13 14.04
N ILE A 165 9.05 7.18 14.40
CA ILE A 165 9.57 8.58 14.41
C ILE A 165 10.86 8.72 15.26
N ARG A 166 11.07 7.83 16.24
CA ARG A 166 12.29 7.87 17.08
C ARG A 166 13.56 7.48 16.32
N SER A 167 13.43 6.71 15.23
CA SER A 167 14.53 6.34 14.35
C SER A 167 15.07 7.50 13.52
N LEU A 168 14.30 8.60 13.42
CA LEU A 168 14.64 9.76 12.59
C LEU A 168 15.62 10.70 13.29
N THR A 169 16.57 11.22 12.52
CA THR A 169 17.43 12.36 12.88
C THR A 169 16.65 13.68 12.85
N ALA A 170 17.30 14.81 13.06
CA ALA A 170 16.68 16.13 12.84
C ALA A 170 16.28 16.30 11.36
N GLN A 171 17.16 15.91 10.43
CA GLN A 171 16.88 15.94 8.97
C GLN A 171 15.73 15.01 8.58
N GLY A 172 15.72 13.78 9.10
CA GLY A 172 14.61 12.85 8.87
C GLY A 172 13.26 13.34 9.43
N LYS A 173 13.27 14.11 10.52
CA LYS A 173 12.06 14.77 11.01
C LYS A 173 11.61 15.92 10.12
N GLN A 174 12.55 16.64 9.50
CA GLN A 174 12.24 17.67 8.52
C GLN A 174 11.58 17.04 7.27
N ALA A 175 12.17 15.97 6.73
CA ALA A 175 11.58 15.22 5.62
C ALA A 175 10.17 14.66 5.97
N LEU A 176 9.98 14.19 7.21
CA LEU A 176 8.65 13.80 7.70
C LEU A 176 7.68 14.99 7.78
N ASN A 177 8.14 16.17 8.14
CA ASN A 177 7.28 17.36 8.22
C ASN A 177 6.73 17.76 6.86
N GLU A 178 7.42 17.51 5.75
CA GLU A 178 6.86 17.68 4.40
C GLU A 178 5.66 16.76 4.17
N VAL A 179 5.78 15.49 4.56
CA VAL A 179 4.69 14.50 4.45
C VAL A 179 3.49 14.89 5.32
N LEU A 180 3.74 15.24 6.58
CA LEU A 180 2.68 15.66 7.50
C LEU A 180 2.06 16.99 7.09
N GLY A 181 2.88 17.92 6.60
CA GLY A 181 2.47 19.23 6.12
C GLY A 181 1.60 19.16 4.89
N LEU A 182 1.94 18.29 3.92
CA LEU A 182 1.07 18.01 2.78
C LEU A 182 -0.26 17.38 3.22
N LYS A 183 -0.21 16.41 4.13
CA LYS A 183 -1.45 15.82 4.68
C LYS A 183 -2.30 16.86 5.39
N HIS A 184 -1.68 17.77 6.16
CA HIS A 184 -2.35 18.87 6.82
C HIS A 184 -3.00 19.81 5.80
N PHE A 185 -2.25 20.23 4.79
CA PHE A 185 -2.71 21.06 3.70
C PHE A 185 -3.90 20.43 2.95
N LEU A 186 -3.81 19.14 2.58
CA LEU A 186 -4.88 18.42 1.90
C LEU A 186 -6.15 18.19 2.76
N LEU A 187 -6.03 18.25 4.08
CA LEU A 187 -7.18 18.16 5.00
C LEU A 187 -7.78 19.52 5.37
N ASP A 188 -7.01 20.60 5.22
CA ASP A 188 -7.45 21.96 5.54
C ASP A 188 -7.41 22.87 4.30
N PHE A 189 -8.45 22.76 3.49
CA PHE A 189 -8.58 23.52 2.25
C PHE A 189 -8.92 25.01 2.43
N SER A 190 -9.00 25.52 3.66
CA SER A 190 -9.34 26.91 3.91
C SER A 190 -8.36 27.90 3.27
N LEU A 191 -7.13 27.47 2.99
CA LEU A 191 -6.05 28.27 2.42
C LEU A 191 -5.90 28.16 0.90
N ILE A 192 -6.68 27.30 0.22
CA ILE A 192 -6.52 27.08 -1.23
C ILE A 192 -7.13 28.22 -2.06
N ARG A 193 -7.94 29.08 -1.46
CA ARG A 193 -8.62 30.18 -2.17
C ARG A 193 -7.71 31.22 -2.85
N GLU A 194 -6.40 31.21 -2.55
CA GLU A 194 -5.52 32.33 -2.94
C GLU A 194 -4.70 32.13 -4.23
N ARG A 195 -4.74 30.98 -4.92
CA ARG A 195 -3.99 30.81 -6.19
C ARG A 195 -4.77 30.04 -7.23
N ALA A 196 -4.75 30.58 -8.42
CA ALA A 196 -5.30 30.04 -9.64
C ALA A 196 -4.97 28.55 -9.82
N LEU A 197 -5.95 27.72 -9.58
CA LEU A 197 -5.92 26.27 -9.77
C LEU A 197 -6.16 25.92 -11.23
N GLN A 198 -5.48 26.60 -12.14
CA GLN A 198 -5.60 26.37 -13.57
C GLN A 198 -4.77 25.16 -14.06
N GLU A 199 -3.99 24.52 -13.17
CA GLU A 199 -3.17 23.37 -13.55
C GLU A 199 -3.82 22.06 -13.08
N THR A 200 -4.57 21.43 -13.95
CA THR A 200 -5.15 20.09 -13.77
C THR A 200 -4.14 19.03 -13.31
N LEU A 201 -2.88 19.16 -13.68
CA LEU A 201 -1.78 18.29 -13.29
C LEU A 201 -1.51 18.29 -11.78
N ILE A 202 -1.69 19.42 -11.10
CA ILE A 202 -1.50 19.50 -9.63
C ILE A 202 -2.53 18.65 -8.88
N TRP A 203 -3.77 18.58 -9.39
CA TRP A 203 -4.84 17.78 -8.75
C TRP A 203 -4.61 16.29 -8.87
N GLN A 204 -4.05 15.85 -9.99
CA GLN A 204 -3.66 14.46 -10.20
C GLN A 204 -2.66 14.03 -9.13
N ASP A 205 -1.58 14.80 -8.94
CA ASP A 205 -0.58 14.52 -7.92
C ASP A 205 -1.15 14.56 -6.51
N TYR A 206 -1.98 15.57 -6.18
CA TYR A 206 -2.62 15.65 -4.88
C TYR A 206 -3.50 14.42 -4.59
N MET A 207 -4.21 13.88 -5.57
CA MET A 207 -5.00 12.67 -5.39
C MET A 207 -4.13 11.43 -5.20
N VAL A 208 -2.96 11.33 -5.85
CA VAL A 208 -1.98 10.27 -5.61
C VAL A 208 -1.49 10.29 -4.15
N TYR A 209 -1.10 11.48 -3.66
CA TYR A 209 -0.69 11.61 -2.25
C TYR A 209 -1.86 11.46 -1.28
N ALA A 210 -3.05 11.92 -1.62
CA ALA A 210 -4.24 11.70 -0.80
C ALA A 210 -4.57 10.22 -0.65
N LEU A 211 -4.43 9.44 -1.73
CA LEU A 211 -4.60 7.99 -1.69
C LEU A 211 -3.49 7.32 -0.88
N LEU A 212 -2.23 7.70 -1.11
CA LEU A 212 -1.07 7.21 -0.35
C LEU A 212 -1.24 7.44 1.16
N LEU A 213 -1.73 8.62 1.55
CA LEU A 213 -1.90 9.03 2.95
C LEU A 213 -3.26 8.62 3.55
N GLY A 214 -4.09 7.87 2.80
CA GLY A 214 -5.37 7.35 3.25
C GLY A 214 -6.42 8.42 3.55
N ILE A 215 -6.45 9.51 2.77
CA ILE A 215 -7.38 10.65 2.94
C ILE A 215 -8.12 11.05 1.65
N ALA A 216 -8.01 10.26 0.58
CA ALA A 216 -8.65 10.57 -0.71
C ALA A 216 -10.18 10.77 -0.60
N ASP A 217 -10.83 9.99 0.25
CA ASP A 217 -12.25 10.09 0.58
C ASP A 217 -12.66 11.42 1.24
N LYS A 218 -11.72 12.09 1.91
CA LYS A 218 -11.94 13.38 2.57
C LYS A 218 -11.62 14.56 1.67
N VAL A 219 -10.64 14.39 0.79
CA VAL A 219 -10.14 15.43 -0.11
C VAL A 219 -11.16 15.75 -1.20
N ALA A 220 -11.67 14.75 -1.92
CA ALA A 220 -12.59 14.97 -3.03
C ALA A 220 -13.87 15.75 -2.67
N PRO A 221 -14.60 15.47 -1.56
CA PRO A 221 -15.76 16.25 -1.18
C PRO A 221 -15.45 17.72 -0.85
N GLN A 222 -14.28 18.01 -0.29
CA GLN A 222 -13.86 19.37 0.00
C GLN A 222 -13.55 20.15 -1.27
N LEU A 223 -12.85 19.50 -2.23
CA LEU A 223 -12.58 20.08 -3.53
C LEU A 223 -13.85 20.46 -4.29
N ARG A 224 -14.85 19.57 -4.34
CA ARG A 224 -16.15 19.85 -4.97
C ARG A 224 -16.82 21.10 -4.38
N ARG A 225 -16.72 21.28 -3.06
CA ARG A 225 -17.32 22.43 -2.39
C ARG A 225 -16.61 23.74 -2.72
N LEU A 226 -15.29 23.70 -2.91
CA LEU A 226 -14.48 24.88 -3.18
C LEU A 226 -14.46 25.25 -4.65
N TYR A 227 -14.56 24.27 -5.53
CA TYR A 227 -14.45 24.41 -6.99
C TYR A 227 -15.60 23.71 -7.69
N PRO A 228 -16.83 24.24 -7.59
CA PRO A 228 -17.99 23.66 -8.25
C PRO A 228 -17.85 23.61 -9.78
N ASP A 229 -17.12 24.57 -10.38
CA ASP A 229 -16.87 24.64 -11.81
C ASP A 229 -15.93 23.52 -12.33
N LEU A 230 -15.12 22.93 -11.46
CA LEU A 230 -14.21 21.80 -11.77
C LEU A 230 -14.75 20.46 -11.26
N GLN A 231 -16.04 20.39 -10.96
CA GLN A 231 -16.65 19.17 -10.44
C GLN A 231 -16.46 17.93 -11.33
N PRO A 232 -16.56 18.01 -12.68
CA PRO A 232 -16.35 16.84 -13.55
C PRO A 232 -14.96 16.25 -13.41
N GLU A 233 -13.92 17.08 -13.38
CA GLU A 233 -12.51 16.67 -13.24
C GLU A 233 -12.25 16.09 -11.86
N ILE A 234 -12.74 16.74 -10.81
CA ILE A 234 -12.63 16.25 -9.42
C ILE A 234 -13.31 14.90 -9.28
N ASP A 235 -14.49 14.72 -9.90
CA ASP A 235 -15.21 13.45 -9.89
C ASP A 235 -14.47 12.36 -10.66
N GLN A 236 -13.79 12.71 -11.73
CA GLN A 236 -12.93 11.79 -12.48
C GLN A 236 -11.79 11.30 -11.60
N TYR A 237 -11.02 12.20 -10.99
CA TYR A 237 -9.90 11.82 -10.11
C TYR A 237 -10.36 11.04 -8.88
N ALA A 238 -11.51 11.40 -8.29
CA ALA A 238 -12.09 10.67 -7.17
C ALA A 238 -12.48 9.23 -7.55
N ARG A 239 -13.05 9.03 -8.75
CA ARG A 239 -13.34 7.69 -9.29
C ARG A 239 -12.07 6.90 -9.53
N GLN A 240 -11.06 7.50 -10.16
CA GLN A 240 -9.75 6.86 -10.40
C GLN A 240 -9.10 6.42 -9.09
N ALA A 241 -9.11 7.27 -8.05
CA ALA A 241 -8.61 6.93 -6.73
C ALA A 241 -9.41 5.79 -6.08
N THR A 242 -10.72 5.74 -6.31
CA THR A 242 -11.58 4.65 -5.80
C THR A 242 -11.22 3.32 -6.47
N TRP A 243 -11.00 3.28 -7.78
CA TRP A 243 -10.57 2.07 -8.49
C TRP A 243 -9.17 1.65 -8.05
N ALA A 244 -8.21 2.58 -8.02
CA ALA A 244 -6.85 2.30 -7.56
C ALA A 244 -6.83 1.73 -6.13
N GLY A 245 -7.61 2.32 -5.22
CA GLY A 245 -7.76 1.83 -3.84
C GLY A 245 -8.37 0.43 -3.77
N TYR A 246 -9.38 0.14 -4.59
CA TYR A 246 -9.99 -1.17 -4.64
C TYR A 246 -9.02 -2.25 -5.17
N TYR A 247 -8.35 -1.98 -6.28
CA TYR A 247 -7.36 -2.88 -6.86
C TYR A 247 -6.15 -3.10 -5.94
N ASN A 248 -5.68 -2.03 -5.27
CA ASN A 248 -4.70 -2.15 -4.20
C ASN A 248 -5.15 -3.16 -3.12
N HIS A 249 -6.38 -3.01 -2.64
CA HIS A 249 -6.93 -3.92 -1.63
C HIS A 249 -6.98 -5.37 -2.12
N VAL A 250 -7.41 -5.61 -3.36
CA VAL A 250 -7.44 -6.93 -3.99
C VAL A 250 -6.04 -7.55 -4.05
N MET A 251 -5.07 -6.83 -4.59
CA MET A 251 -3.69 -7.29 -4.74
C MET A 251 -3.03 -7.57 -3.38
N TYR A 252 -3.12 -6.61 -2.48
CA TYR A 252 -2.43 -6.69 -1.19
C TYR A 252 -3.01 -7.78 -0.29
N ASN A 253 -4.34 -7.95 -0.25
CA ASN A 253 -4.95 -9.03 0.50
C ASN A 253 -4.60 -10.42 -0.04
N ALA A 254 -4.51 -10.56 -1.36
CA ALA A 254 -4.08 -11.81 -1.97
C ALA A 254 -2.61 -12.11 -1.62
N TYR A 255 -1.74 -11.10 -1.69
CA TYR A 255 -0.35 -11.17 -1.28
C TYR A 255 -0.17 -11.55 0.20
N GLU A 256 -0.89 -10.87 1.11
CA GLU A 256 -0.80 -11.11 2.55
C GLU A 256 -1.24 -12.52 2.94
N ARG A 257 -2.32 -13.03 2.35
CA ARG A 257 -2.78 -14.40 2.57
C ARG A 257 -1.71 -15.43 2.18
N GLU A 258 -1.07 -15.23 1.04
CA GLU A 258 -0.01 -16.13 0.58
C GLU A 258 1.26 -15.98 1.44
N ARG A 259 1.60 -14.77 1.85
CA ARG A 259 2.71 -14.50 2.77
C ARG A 259 2.53 -15.25 4.09
N GLN A 260 1.34 -15.10 4.70
CA GLN A 260 1.01 -15.79 5.96
C GLN A 260 1.06 -17.29 5.81
N ARG A 261 0.48 -17.84 4.74
CA ARG A 261 0.53 -19.28 4.47
C ARG A 261 1.96 -19.81 4.36
N ARG A 262 2.86 -19.06 3.73
CA ARG A 262 4.28 -19.42 3.59
C ARG A 262 5.04 -19.32 4.92
N GLU A 263 4.72 -18.33 5.73
CA GLU A 263 5.30 -18.16 7.08
C GLU A 263 4.86 -19.30 8.00
N GLU A 264 3.58 -19.68 7.99
CA GLU A 264 3.04 -20.81 8.73
C GLU A 264 3.69 -22.14 8.30
N ALA A 265 3.85 -22.37 7.00
CA ALA A 265 4.50 -23.57 6.48
C ALA A 265 5.98 -23.66 6.90
N ARG A 266 6.67 -22.52 7.04
CA ARG A 266 8.05 -22.48 7.53
C ARG A 266 8.15 -22.71 9.04
N SER A 267 7.21 -22.19 9.82
CA SER A 267 7.18 -22.36 11.28
C SER A 267 6.67 -23.72 11.71
N GLY A 268 5.74 -24.33 10.95
CA GLY A 268 5.21 -25.69 11.22
C GLY A 268 6.17 -26.82 10.90
N GLY A 269 7.23 -26.56 10.12
CA GLY A 269 8.22 -27.57 9.75
C GLY A 269 9.31 -27.87 10.80
N SER A 270 9.35 -27.12 11.91
CA SER A 270 10.37 -27.29 12.98
C SER A 270 9.93 -28.16 14.17
N GLY A 271 8.79 -28.87 14.09
CA GLY A 271 8.20 -29.66 15.17
C GLY A 271 8.09 -31.15 14.88
N GLY A 272 8.74 -31.68 13.85
CA GLY A 272 8.83 -33.11 13.60
C GLY A 272 9.99 -33.75 14.39
N SER A 273 9.84 -33.95 15.69
CA SER A 273 10.65 -34.92 16.43
C SER A 273 10.40 -36.29 15.82
N ALA A 274 11.34 -36.75 15.02
CA ALA A 274 11.45 -38.17 14.68
C ALA A 274 11.65 -38.94 15.96
N SER A 275 10.58 -39.47 16.53
CA SER A 275 10.61 -40.49 17.56
C SER A 275 11.14 -41.75 16.90
N PHE A 276 12.44 -41.96 17.00
CA PHE A 276 13.05 -43.25 16.80
C PHE A 276 12.63 -44.15 17.94
N GLY A 277 11.48 -44.81 17.81
CA GLY A 277 11.04 -45.89 18.60
C GLY A 277 11.80 -47.13 18.17
N GLY A 278 12.92 -47.43 18.90
CA GLY A 278 13.56 -48.73 18.85
C GLY A 278 12.64 -49.80 19.36
N GLY A 279 12.36 -50.82 18.56
CA GLY A 279 11.65 -52.02 18.92
C GLY A 279 12.39 -53.20 18.31
N GLY A 280 13.29 -53.82 19.12
CA GLY A 280 13.93 -55.06 18.79
C GLY A 280 12.93 -56.21 18.75
N GLY A 281 13.11 -57.14 17.80
CA GLY A 281 12.39 -58.37 17.69
C GLY A 281 13.27 -59.40 17.01
N PHE A 282 14.01 -60.12 17.82
CA PHE A 282 14.69 -61.38 17.46
C PHE A 282 13.70 -62.48 17.19
N SER A 283 13.89 -63.26 16.18
CA SER A 283 13.58 -64.72 16.07
C SER A 283 13.89 -65.12 14.62
N GLY A 284 14.77 -65.98 14.29
CA GLY A 284 15.14 -67.28 14.81
C GLY A 284 14.48 -68.40 14.00
N GLY A 285 15.27 -69.20 13.24
CA GLY A 285 14.82 -70.40 12.61
C GLY A 285 14.96 -70.39 11.07
N GLY A 286 15.80 -71.08 10.41
CA GLY A 286 16.29 -72.45 10.58
C GLY A 286 15.68 -73.41 9.54
N GLY A 287 16.53 -74.03 8.71
CA GLY A 287 16.15 -75.13 7.85
C GLY A 287 16.21 -74.80 6.33
N GLY A 288 17.06 -75.27 5.52
CA GLY A 288 17.60 -76.63 5.33
C GLY A 288 16.92 -77.34 4.16
N GLY A 289 17.68 -77.73 3.14
CA GLY A 289 17.16 -78.70 2.21
C GLY A 289 17.44 -78.46 0.72
N THR A 290 18.59 -78.86 0.29
CA THR A 290 18.95 -79.80 -0.83
C THR A 290 17.90 -79.99 -1.94
N ARG A 291 18.20 -79.65 -3.12
CA ARG A 291 18.57 -80.44 -4.31
C ARG A 291 18.68 -79.56 -5.52
#